data_b6ab9f6557ad5cadf838a64c99c20b19
#
_entry.id   b6ab9f6557ad5cadf838a64c99c20b19
#
_cell.length_a   1.000
_cell.length_b   1.000
_cell.length_c   1.000
_cell.angle_alpha   90.00
_cell.angle_beta   90.00
_cell.angle_gamma   90.00
#
_symmetry.space_group_name_H-M   'P 1'
#
loop_
_entity.id
_entity.type
_entity.pdbx_description
1 polymer ?
#
loop_
_entity_poly.entity_id
_entity_poly.type
_entity_poly.pdbx_seq_one_letter_code
_entity_poly.pdbx_strand_id
1 'polypeptide(L)'
;LRPRPLWRASIARAIDLAATPQRLARGTCREFVTVWGRLCRDHGAADTRYTGFRKTRATEGGGTFMEQKMEQARAVLASRFGYDAFRPGQEAVVSALLAGRDVLAVMPTGAGKSVCYQVPAVVIEGMALVVSPLVSLMADQVRAVQETGIRGAYLNSTLTPGQQAEVLRRAAGGAYDLMYVAPERLADPRFAEFARTAPLSLVAVDEAHCVSQWGQDFRPSYLSIGDFIASLPVRPPVAALTATATDLVRRDIVRLLGLQDAACTVTGFDRPNLYFAVQHPTSKLAAVWQLVRERSEKSGIVYKKQKTFAWYCVIMSS
;
A
#
# COMPACT_ATOMS: atom_id res chain seq x y z
N LEU A 1 35.62 -7.60 -30.56
CA LEU A 1 35.34 -8.72 -29.62
C LEU A 1 34.67 -8.15 -28.37
N ARG A 2 33.34 -8.18 -28.32
CA ARG A 2 32.60 -7.80 -27.09
C ARG A 2 32.64 -8.99 -26.13
N PRO A 3 32.90 -8.81 -24.81
CA PRO A 3 32.89 -9.89 -23.85
C PRO A 3 31.48 -10.46 -23.70
N ARG A 4 31.35 -11.78 -23.79
CA ARG A 4 30.09 -12.50 -23.54
C ARG A 4 29.70 -12.32 -22.07
N PRO A 5 28.49 -11.93 -21.75
CA PRO A 5 28.10 -11.70 -20.36
C PRO A 5 28.10 -13.00 -19.56
N LEU A 6 28.77 -12.96 -18.42
CA LEU A 6 29.02 -14.08 -17.50
C LEU A 6 27.76 -14.81 -16.99
N TRP A 7 26.60 -14.20 -17.11
CA TRP A 7 25.32 -14.76 -16.67
C TRP A 7 24.82 -15.94 -17.52
N ARG A 8 25.19 -16.03 -18.83
CA ARG A 8 24.83 -17.17 -19.67
C ARG A 8 25.40 -18.49 -19.16
N ALA A 9 26.59 -18.44 -18.56
CA ALA A 9 27.23 -19.60 -17.94
C ALA A 9 26.56 -20.00 -16.60
N SER A 10 26.03 -19.03 -15.85
CA SER A 10 25.36 -19.27 -14.57
C SER A 10 23.96 -19.88 -14.75
N ILE A 11 23.23 -19.45 -15.77
CA ILE A 11 21.91 -20.05 -16.10
C ILE A 11 22.06 -21.48 -16.62
N ALA A 12 23.04 -21.74 -17.48
CA ALA A 12 23.33 -23.09 -17.95
C ALA A 12 23.71 -24.04 -16.81
N ARG A 13 24.53 -23.59 -15.84
CA ARG A 13 24.86 -24.38 -14.63
C ARG A 13 23.69 -24.59 -13.69
N ALA A 14 22.81 -23.59 -13.51
CA ALA A 14 21.63 -23.74 -12.66
C ALA A 14 20.59 -24.71 -13.26
N ILE A 15 20.54 -24.80 -14.60
CA ILE A 15 19.68 -25.74 -15.34
C ILE A 15 20.28 -27.14 -15.35
N ASP A 16 21.61 -27.30 -15.53
CA ASP A 16 22.30 -28.61 -15.51
C ASP A 16 22.27 -29.25 -14.12
N LEU A 17 22.41 -28.50 -13.05
CA LEU A 17 22.25 -29.00 -11.68
C LEU A 17 20.82 -29.48 -11.35
N ALA A 18 19.81 -29.04 -12.10
CA ALA A 18 18.42 -29.49 -11.98
C ALA A 18 18.10 -30.70 -12.89
N ALA A 19 18.99 -31.08 -13.79
CA ALA A 19 18.76 -32.09 -14.85
C ALA A 19 19.32 -33.47 -14.54
N THR A 20 19.75 -33.77 -13.32
CA THR A 20 20.12 -35.15 -12.96
C THR A 20 18.87 -36.02 -12.71
N PRO A 21 18.64 -37.08 -13.53
CA PRO A 21 17.37 -37.81 -13.50
C PRO A 21 17.37 -39.01 -12.54
N GLN A 22 17.79 -38.85 -11.31
CA GLN A 22 17.68 -39.92 -10.31
C GLN A 22 17.09 -39.35 -9.00
N ARG A 23 15.79 -39.46 -8.87
CA ARG A 23 14.87 -39.48 -7.73
C ARG A 23 13.64 -38.57 -7.95
N LEU A 24 12.69 -39.11 -8.71
CA LEU A 24 11.30 -38.66 -8.64
C LEU A 24 10.40 -39.90 -8.71
N ALA A 25 10.26 -40.55 -7.55
CA ALA A 25 9.17 -41.49 -7.31
C ALA A 25 7.94 -40.70 -6.84
N ARG A 26 6.88 -40.80 -7.64
CA ARG A 26 5.44 -40.80 -7.33
C ARG A 26 4.97 -40.03 -6.11
N GLY A 27 4.31 -38.89 -6.35
CA GLY A 27 3.50 -38.16 -5.39
C GLY A 27 2.58 -37.17 -6.13
N THR A 28 1.30 -37.45 -6.11
CA THR A 28 0.19 -36.75 -6.73
C THR A 28 0.18 -35.24 -6.44
N CYS A 29 0.28 -34.44 -7.48
CA CYS A 29 0.14 -32.99 -7.43
C CYS A 29 -1.24 -32.60 -8.01
N ARG A 30 -2.27 -32.66 -7.17
CA ARG A 30 -3.64 -32.31 -7.54
C ARG A 30 -4.30 -31.38 -6.55
N GLU A 31 -3.69 -30.31 -6.14
CA GLU A 31 -4.35 -29.26 -5.34
C GLU A 31 -3.37 -28.09 -5.20
N PHE A 32 -3.48 -27.03 -5.99
CA PHE A 32 -3.07 -25.67 -5.64
C PHE A 32 -3.22 -24.64 -6.79
N VAL A 33 -4.04 -24.92 -7.81
CA VAL A 33 -4.34 -23.93 -8.87
C VAL A 33 -5.81 -23.45 -8.83
N THR A 34 -6.60 -23.93 -7.84
CA THR A 34 -8.07 -23.78 -7.89
C THR A 34 -8.60 -22.57 -7.11
N VAL A 35 -7.79 -21.79 -6.41
CA VAL A 35 -8.33 -20.72 -5.54
C VAL A 35 -8.47 -19.37 -6.25
N TRP A 36 -7.65 -19.06 -7.26
CA TRP A 36 -7.75 -17.77 -7.96
C TRP A 36 -8.67 -17.75 -9.19
N GLY A 37 -8.92 -18.88 -9.78
CA GLY A 37 -9.76 -18.99 -10.98
C GLY A 37 -11.27 -19.06 -10.71
N ARG A 38 -11.72 -19.33 -9.49
CA ARG A 38 -13.13 -19.39 -9.11
C ARG A 38 -13.72 -18.06 -8.61
N LEU A 39 -12.89 -17.14 -8.12
CA LEU A 39 -13.37 -15.84 -7.64
C LEU A 39 -13.72 -14.84 -8.75
N CYS A 40 -13.29 -15.07 -9.98
CA CYS A 40 -13.57 -14.17 -11.10
C CYS A 40 -14.78 -14.56 -11.96
N ARG A 41 -15.47 -15.68 -11.67
CA ARG A 41 -16.58 -16.14 -12.53
C ARG A 41 -17.99 -15.89 -12.01
N ASP A 42 -18.17 -15.54 -10.74
CA ASP A 42 -19.52 -15.49 -10.14
C ASP A 42 -20.02 -14.08 -9.78
N HIS A 43 -19.34 -13.02 -10.16
CA HIS A 43 -19.82 -11.64 -9.93
C HIS A 43 -19.77 -10.77 -11.19
N GLY A 44 -20.55 -11.19 -12.18
CA GLY A 44 -21.06 -10.28 -13.20
C GLY A 44 -22.36 -9.66 -12.66
N ALA A 45 -22.28 -8.49 -12.07
CA ALA A 45 -23.32 -7.45 -12.04
C ALA A 45 -22.84 -6.33 -11.12
N ALA A 46 -22.59 -5.17 -11.68
CA ALA A 46 -22.42 -3.93 -10.93
C ALA A 46 -23.72 -3.61 -10.19
N ASP A 47 -23.74 -3.84 -8.88
CA ASP A 47 -24.86 -3.38 -8.05
C ASP A 47 -24.70 -1.89 -7.74
N THR A 48 -25.38 -1.08 -8.57
CA THR A 48 -25.46 0.38 -8.50
C THR A 48 -26.38 0.88 -7.36
N ARG A 49 -26.51 0.17 -6.24
CA ARG A 49 -27.48 0.48 -5.18
C ARG A 49 -26.88 1.07 -3.88
N TYR A 50 -25.73 1.72 -3.96
CA TYR A 50 -25.23 2.54 -2.84
C TYR A 50 -25.10 4.02 -3.19
N THR A 51 -26.13 4.60 -3.83
CA THR A 51 -26.26 6.05 -3.96
C THR A 51 -27.34 6.57 -3.01
N GLY A 52 -27.13 6.37 -1.72
CA GLY A 52 -27.90 7.08 -0.68
C GLY A 52 -27.24 8.41 -0.34
N PHE A 53 -27.04 9.29 -1.32
CA PHE A 53 -26.58 10.65 -1.09
C PHE A 53 -27.75 11.46 -0.47
N ARG A 54 -27.80 11.56 0.85
CA ARG A 54 -28.54 12.68 1.46
C ARG A 54 -27.81 13.98 1.11
N LYS A 55 -28.39 14.77 0.21
CA LYS A 55 -28.00 16.16 0.00
C LYS A 55 -28.19 16.92 1.31
N THR A 56 -27.15 17.05 2.10
CA THR A 56 -27.10 18.09 3.13
C THR A 56 -26.96 19.43 2.40
N ARG A 57 -27.83 20.36 2.73
CA ARG A 57 -27.84 21.73 2.20
C ARG A 57 -26.43 22.33 2.34
N ALA A 58 -25.77 22.57 1.22
CA ALA A 58 -24.55 23.37 1.17
C ALA A 58 -24.91 24.80 1.59
N THR A 59 -24.28 25.28 2.65
CA THR A 59 -24.25 26.72 2.97
C THR A 59 -23.34 27.37 1.91
N GLU A 60 -23.78 28.46 1.32
CA GLU A 60 -23.18 29.13 0.16
C GLU A 60 -21.73 29.66 0.34
N GLY A 61 -21.10 29.48 1.50
CA GLY A 61 -19.68 29.79 1.76
C GLY A 61 -18.72 28.61 1.70
N GLY A 62 -19.20 27.36 1.67
CA GLY A 62 -18.33 26.17 1.71
C GLY A 62 -17.77 25.75 0.36
N GLY A 63 -18.38 26.16 -0.75
CA GLY A 63 -17.96 25.76 -2.09
C GLY A 63 -16.61 26.36 -2.50
N THR A 64 -16.41 27.64 -2.27
CA THR A 64 -15.17 28.35 -2.63
C THR A 64 -13.96 27.88 -1.81
N PHE A 65 -14.12 27.57 -0.54
CA PHE A 65 -13.05 27.12 0.34
C PHE A 65 -12.57 25.69 -0.02
N MET A 66 -13.49 24.78 -0.31
CA MET A 66 -13.14 23.43 -0.75
C MET A 66 -12.52 23.42 -2.14
N GLU A 67 -12.98 24.27 -3.03
CA GLU A 67 -12.42 24.41 -4.36
C GLU A 67 -10.96 24.93 -4.31
N GLN A 68 -10.69 25.91 -3.45
CA GLN A 68 -9.34 26.41 -3.19
C GLN A 68 -8.42 25.31 -2.64
N LYS A 69 -8.88 24.51 -1.67
CA LYS A 69 -8.09 23.40 -1.14
C LYS A 69 -7.80 22.34 -2.21
N MET A 70 -8.76 22.02 -3.05
CA MET A 70 -8.57 21.08 -4.15
C MET A 70 -7.61 21.64 -5.22
N GLU A 71 -7.64 22.94 -5.50
CA GLU A 71 -6.69 23.59 -6.39
C GLU A 71 -5.26 23.54 -5.80
N GLN A 72 -5.10 23.82 -4.51
CA GLN A 72 -3.84 23.63 -3.81
C GLN A 72 -3.35 22.17 -3.88
N ALA A 73 -4.25 21.20 -3.72
CA ALA A 73 -3.90 19.79 -3.84
C ALA A 73 -3.42 19.41 -5.25
N ARG A 74 -4.06 19.95 -6.30
CA ARG A 74 -3.59 19.77 -7.69
C ARG A 74 -2.24 20.45 -7.93
N ALA A 75 -2.04 21.64 -7.38
CA ALA A 75 -0.75 22.33 -7.46
C ALA A 75 0.37 21.55 -6.75
N VAL A 76 0.10 20.97 -5.59
CA VAL A 76 1.04 20.07 -4.87
C VAL A 76 1.31 18.82 -5.69
N LEU A 77 0.27 18.19 -6.27
CA LEU A 77 0.42 17.01 -7.13
C LEU A 77 1.34 17.31 -8.32
N ALA A 78 1.13 18.42 -9.02
CA ALA A 78 1.94 18.80 -10.17
C ALA A 78 3.37 19.17 -9.77
N SER A 79 3.54 20.03 -8.75
CA SER A 79 4.86 20.57 -8.39
C SER A 79 5.75 19.58 -7.64
N ARG A 80 5.17 18.68 -6.83
CA ARG A 80 5.93 17.73 -5.99
C ARG A 80 6.05 16.35 -6.61
N PHE A 81 5.05 15.90 -7.35
CA PHE A 81 5.00 14.54 -7.89
C PHE A 81 5.11 14.50 -9.42
N GLY A 82 5.01 15.64 -10.11
CA GLY A 82 5.10 15.72 -11.57
C GLY A 82 3.90 15.13 -12.30
N TYR A 83 2.73 15.08 -11.66
CA TYR A 83 1.50 14.55 -12.26
C TYR A 83 0.51 15.67 -12.56
N ASP A 84 0.02 15.74 -13.80
CA ASP A 84 -0.93 16.76 -14.24
C ASP A 84 -2.34 16.57 -13.66
N ALA A 85 -2.70 15.33 -13.30
CA ALA A 85 -4.01 15.00 -12.77
C ALA A 85 -3.96 13.80 -11.81
N PHE A 86 -4.93 13.75 -10.88
CA PHE A 86 -5.14 12.58 -10.04
C PHE A 86 -5.57 11.38 -10.88
N ARG A 87 -5.10 10.20 -10.52
CA ARG A 87 -5.57 8.95 -11.09
C ARG A 87 -7.00 8.63 -10.63
N PRO A 88 -7.75 7.76 -11.33
CA PRO A 88 -9.09 7.34 -10.91
C PRO A 88 -9.14 6.93 -9.44
N GLY A 89 -10.07 7.51 -8.68
CA GLY A 89 -10.27 7.27 -7.25
C GLY A 89 -9.41 8.13 -6.32
N GLN A 90 -8.24 8.62 -6.74
CA GLN A 90 -7.38 9.46 -5.87
C GLN A 90 -8.06 10.79 -5.54
N GLU A 91 -8.66 11.46 -6.52
CA GLU A 91 -9.28 12.76 -6.31
C GLU A 91 -10.44 12.70 -5.29
N ALA A 92 -11.26 11.64 -5.35
CA ALA A 92 -12.35 11.43 -4.41
C ALA A 92 -11.83 11.24 -2.97
N VAL A 93 -10.73 10.47 -2.80
CA VAL A 93 -10.07 10.26 -1.51
C VAL A 93 -9.50 11.57 -0.96
N VAL A 94 -8.72 12.29 -1.79
CA VAL A 94 -8.11 13.58 -1.40
C VAL A 94 -9.17 14.59 -1.03
N SER A 95 -10.22 14.74 -1.85
CA SER A 95 -11.32 15.66 -1.58
C SER A 95 -12.04 15.35 -0.25
N ALA A 96 -12.30 14.08 0.04
CA ALA A 96 -12.94 13.68 1.28
C ALA A 96 -12.07 14.02 2.51
N LEU A 97 -10.76 13.76 2.43
CA LEU A 97 -9.81 14.09 3.51
C LEU A 97 -9.67 15.60 3.72
N LEU A 98 -9.62 16.40 2.64
CA LEU A 98 -9.58 17.86 2.72
C LEU A 98 -10.87 18.44 3.29
N ALA A 99 -11.99 17.72 3.16
CA ALA A 99 -13.26 18.04 3.80
C ALA A 99 -13.34 17.58 5.28
N GLY A 100 -12.28 17.00 5.83
CA GLY A 100 -12.24 16.49 7.21
C GLY A 100 -13.01 15.19 7.42
N ARG A 101 -13.31 14.43 6.35
CA ARG A 101 -14.05 13.15 6.42
C ARG A 101 -13.08 11.99 6.47
N ASP A 102 -13.45 10.93 7.17
CA ASP A 102 -12.74 9.67 7.12
C ASP A 102 -12.90 9.01 5.74
N VAL A 103 -11.89 8.19 5.37
CA VAL A 103 -11.87 7.49 4.10
C VAL A 103 -11.47 6.04 4.29
N LEU A 104 -12.17 5.14 3.58
CA LEU A 104 -11.70 3.80 3.29
C LEU A 104 -11.41 3.70 1.79
N ALA A 105 -10.12 3.57 1.42
CA ALA A 105 -9.68 3.44 0.04
C ALA A 105 -9.15 2.04 -0.24
N VAL A 106 -9.86 1.29 -1.11
CA VAL A 106 -9.40 -0.01 -1.62
C VAL A 106 -8.93 0.21 -3.05
N MET A 107 -7.62 0.27 -3.23
CA MET A 107 -6.97 0.62 -4.49
C MET A 107 -5.82 -0.36 -4.77
N PRO A 108 -5.69 -0.93 -5.98
CA PRO A 108 -4.68 -1.93 -6.28
C PRO A 108 -3.26 -1.40 -6.07
N THR A 109 -2.30 -2.31 -5.92
CA THR A 109 -0.88 -1.95 -5.89
C THR A 109 -0.50 -1.21 -7.18
N GLY A 110 0.25 -0.10 -7.04
CA GLY A 110 0.61 0.76 -8.17
C GLY A 110 -0.44 1.82 -8.54
N ALA A 111 -1.63 1.85 -7.92
CA ALA A 111 -2.62 2.91 -8.11
C ALA A 111 -2.24 4.26 -7.46
N GLY A 112 -1.13 4.31 -6.72
CA GLY A 112 -0.65 5.53 -6.07
C GLY A 112 -1.39 5.85 -4.77
N LYS A 113 -1.68 4.84 -3.94
CA LYS A 113 -2.30 5.02 -2.60
C LYS A 113 -1.58 6.06 -1.74
N SER A 114 -0.24 6.09 -1.79
CA SER A 114 0.55 7.02 -0.98
C SER A 114 0.27 8.48 -1.29
N VAL A 115 0.04 8.84 -2.56
CA VAL A 115 -0.33 10.19 -2.99
C VAL A 115 -1.62 10.66 -2.30
N CYS A 116 -2.55 9.73 -2.03
CA CYS A 116 -3.84 10.03 -1.40
C CYS A 116 -3.72 10.62 0.01
N TYR A 117 -2.64 10.33 0.76
CA TYR A 117 -2.38 10.95 2.07
C TYR A 117 -1.20 11.93 2.05
N GLN A 118 -0.25 11.77 1.14
CA GLN A 118 0.91 12.67 1.03
C GLN A 118 0.51 14.07 0.53
N VAL A 119 -0.41 14.17 -0.42
CA VAL A 119 -0.91 15.46 -0.90
C VAL A 119 -1.70 16.18 0.20
N PRO A 120 -2.69 15.58 0.88
CA PRO A 120 -3.36 16.21 2.02
C PRO A 120 -2.41 16.60 3.15
N ALA A 121 -1.36 15.81 3.42
CA ALA A 121 -0.36 16.13 4.45
C ALA A 121 0.36 17.47 4.22
N VAL A 122 0.46 17.91 2.97
CA VAL A 122 1.06 19.22 2.61
C VAL A 122 0.02 20.33 2.62
N VAL A 123 -1.24 20.03 2.30
CA VAL A 123 -2.31 21.04 2.17
C VAL A 123 -2.97 21.36 3.52
N ILE A 124 -3.09 20.37 4.39
CA ILE A 124 -3.71 20.55 5.71
C ILE A 124 -2.62 20.97 6.70
N GLU A 125 -2.87 22.04 7.44
CA GLU A 125 -1.95 22.50 8.48
C GLU A 125 -1.79 21.47 9.60
N GLY A 126 -0.54 21.19 9.98
CA GLY A 126 -0.17 20.20 10.98
C GLY A 126 0.67 19.06 10.37
N MET A 127 0.76 17.94 11.08
CA MET A 127 1.56 16.80 10.66
C MET A 127 0.66 15.57 10.41
N ALA A 128 0.81 14.93 9.26
CA ALA A 128 0.16 13.65 8.99
C ALA A 128 0.93 12.51 9.66
N LEU A 129 0.23 11.65 10.40
CA LEU A 129 0.75 10.43 10.97
C LEU A 129 0.40 9.23 10.09
N VAL A 130 1.39 8.50 9.60
CA VAL A 130 1.19 7.32 8.74
C VAL A 130 1.57 6.06 9.49
N VAL A 131 0.59 5.25 9.86
CA VAL A 131 0.82 3.93 10.47
C VAL A 131 1.07 2.93 9.35
N SER A 132 2.25 2.30 9.34
CA SER A 132 2.65 1.33 8.32
C SER A 132 3.25 0.07 8.95
N PRO A 133 2.96 -1.13 8.39
CA PRO A 133 3.49 -2.38 8.93
C PRO A 133 4.91 -2.70 8.46
N LEU A 134 5.42 -1.96 7.47
CA LEU A 134 6.64 -2.28 6.74
C LEU A 134 7.84 -1.50 7.28
N VAL A 135 8.27 -1.84 8.51
CA VAL A 135 9.39 -1.18 9.22
C VAL A 135 10.65 -1.09 8.36
N SER A 136 10.98 -2.16 7.62
CA SER A 136 12.16 -2.20 6.75
C SER A 136 12.10 -1.24 5.56
N LEU A 137 10.92 -0.83 5.13
CA LEU A 137 10.72 0.07 3.98
C LEU A 137 10.49 1.53 4.41
N MET A 138 10.31 1.80 5.70
CA MET A 138 10.01 3.17 6.16
C MET A 138 11.10 4.17 5.80
N ALA A 139 12.38 3.78 5.90
CA ALA A 139 13.49 4.66 5.54
C ALA A 139 13.47 5.00 4.04
N ASP A 140 13.19 4.03 3.19
CA ASP A 140 13.09 4.23 1.74
C ASP A 140 11.85 5.06 1.39
N GLN A 141 10.71 4.83 2.06
CA GLN A 141 9.50 5.64 1.89
C GLN A 141 9.75 7.11 2.29
N VAL A 142 10.45 7.34 3.41
CA VAL A 142 10.81 8.70 3.85
C VAL A 142 11.76 9.37 2.85
N ARG A 143 12.76 8.64 2.35
CA ARG A 143 13.67 9.17 1.33
C ARG A 143 12.91 9.58 0.07
N ALA A 144 12.05 8.70 -0.44
CA ALA A 144 11.22 9.00 -1.62
C ALA A 144 10.31 10.23 -1.40
N VAL A 145 9.72 10.37 -0.19
CA VAL A 145 8.92 11.54 0.18
C VAL A 145 9.78 12.81 0.22
N GLN A 146 10.99 12.73 0.78
CA GLN A 146 11.91 13.87 0.85
C GLN A 146 12.40 14.32 -0.52
N GLU A 147 12.58 13.40 -1.47
CA GLU A 147 12.91 13.72 -2.86
C GLU A 147 11.81 14.54 -3.55
N THR A 148 10.56 14.41 -3.13
CA THR A 148 9.47 15.30 -3.60
C THR A 148 9.43 16.64 -2.87
N GLY A 149 10.35 16.90 -1.93
CA GLY A 149 10.42 18.12 -1.12
C GLY A 149 9.43 18.15 0.04
N ILE A 150 8.77 17.03 0.39
CA ILE A 150 7.93 16.88 1.58
C ILE A 150 8.83 16.52 2.77
N ARG A 151 8.66 17.20 3.90
CA ARG A 151 9.44 16.97 5.10
C ARG A 151 8.96 15.73 5.83
N GLY A 152 9.57 14.57 5.51
CA GLY A 152 9.21 13.27 6.07
C GLY A 152 10.14 12.83 7.19
N ALA A 153 9.61 12.10 8.17
CA ALA A 153 10.34 11.36 9.18
C ALA A 153 9.78 9.95 9.39
N TYR A 154 10.50 9.10 10.10
CA TYR A 154 9.95 7.82 10.57
C TYR A 154 10.32 7.56 12.03
N LEU A 155 9.48 6.77 12.72
CA LEU A 155 9.69 6.34 14.10
C LEU A 155 9.40 4.84 14.19
N ASN A 156 10.44 4.05 14.37
CA ASN A 156 10.34 2.59 14.46
C ASN A 156 11.38 2.00 15.42
N SER A 157 11.46 0.68 15.51
CA SER A 157 12.36 -0.04 16.42
C SER A 157 13.83 -0.02 15.99
N THR A 158 14.17 0.43 14.79
CA THR A 158 15.56 0.50 14.31
C THR A 158 16.30 1.74 14.84
N LEU A 159 15.54 2.74 15.31
CA LEU A 159 16.11 3.95 15.89
C LEU A 159 16.52 3.73 17.35
N THR A 160 17.68 4.27 17.73
CA THR A 160 18.11 4.33 19.14
C THR A 160 17.18 5.22 19.96
N PRO A 161 17.11 5.07 21.29
CA PRO A 161 16.29 5.94 22.15
C PRO A 161 16.57 7.43 21.99
N GLY A 162 17.86 7.82 21.79
CA GLY A 162 18.25 9.20 21.54
C GLY A 162 17.74 9.73 20.19
N GLN A 163 17.83 8.92 19.14
CA GLN A 163 17.27 9.27 17.82
C GLN A 163 15.74 9.40 17.87
N GLN A 164 15.05 8.51 18.59
CA GLN A 164 13.60 8.59 18.76
C GLN A 164 13.20 9.89 19.46
N ALA A 165 13.90 10.24 20.57
CA ALA A 165 13.65 11.48 21.28
C ALA A 165 13.88 12.73 20.41
N GLU A 166 14.93 12.71 19.58
CA GLU A 166 15.24 13.81 18.67
C GLU A 166 14.16 13.94 17.56
N VAL A 167 13.69 12.83 16.99
CA VAL A 167 12.59 12.84 16.00
C VAL A 167 11.34 13.46 16.63
N LEU A 168 10.94 13.03 17.83
CA LEU A 168 9.77 13.56 18.53
C LEU A 168 9.92 15.05 18.89
N ARG A 169 11.09 15.46 19.35
CA ARG A 169 11.39 16.87 19.66
C ARG A 169 11.26 17.75 18.42
N ARG A 170 11.82 17.31 17.28
CA ARG A 170 11.72 18.04 16.01
C ARG A 170 10.29 18.06 15.48
N ALA A 171 9.55 16.97 15.64
CA ALA A 171 8.14 16.88 15.25
C ALA A 171 7.26 17.85 16.06
N ALA A 172 7.49 17.96 17.38
CA ALA A 172 6.82 18.94 18.23
C ALA A 172 7.12 20.39 17.81
N GLY A 173 8.31 20.64 17.24
CA GLY A 173 8.70 21.93 16.66
C GLY A 173 8.20 22.17 15.22
N GLY A 174 7.32 21.32 14.68
CA GLY A 174 6.75 21.50 13.32
C GLY A 174 7.74 21.23 12.19
N ALA A 175 8.79 20.43 12.43
CA ALA A 175 9.81 20.17 11.42
C ALA A 175 9.35 19.23 10.29
N TYR A 176 8.23 18.54 10.46
CA TYR A 176 7.76 17.51 9.52
C TYR A 176 6.32 17.75 9.07
N ASP A 177 6.07 17.47 7.80
CA ASP A 177 4.72 17.44 7.21
C ASP A 177 4.09 16.06 7.41
N LEU A 178 4.95 15.01 7.50
CA LEU A 178 4.51 13.63 7.56
C LEU A 178 5.49 12.76 8.38
N MET A 179 4.94 11.89 9.23
CA MET A 179 5.71 10.92 10.02
C MET A 179 5.17 9.50 9.83
N TYR A 180 6.03 8.59 9.36
CA TYR A 180 5.73 7.16 9.39
C TYR A 180 6.01 6.59 10.77
N VAL A 181 5.09 5.77 11.26
CA VAL A 181 5.21 5.13 12.57
C VAL A 181 4.85 3.65 12.48
N ALA A 182 5.63 2.82 13.17
CA ALA A 182 5.28 1.42 13.35
C ALA A 182 4.13 1.28 14.35
N PRO A 183 3.13 0.40 14.11
CA PRO A 183 1.93 0.30 14.96
C PRO A 183 2.28 0.01 16.44
N GLU A 184 3.36 -0.71 16.72
CA GLU A 184 3.83 -1.01 18.06
C GLU A 184 4.24 0.24 18.85
N ARG A 185 4.55 1.34 18.17
CA ARG A 185 4.93 2.62 18.78
C ARG A 185 3.76 3.40 19.34
N LEU A 186 2.56 3.12 18.86
CA LEU A 186 1.34 3.79 19.34
C LEU A 186 1.06 3.49 20.82
N ALA A 187 1.51 2.34 21.31
CA ALA A 187 1.41 1.96 22.72
C ALA A 187 2.57 2.50 23.60
N ASP A 188 3.59 3.13 23.01
CA ASP A 188 4.69 3.74 23.77
C ASP A 188 4.19 5.00 24.51
N PRO A 189 4.34 5.10 25.85
CA PRO A 189 3.85 6.25 26.62
C PRO A 189 4.43 7.59 26.16
N ARG A 190 5.69 7.61 25.71
CA ARG A 190 6.35 8.84 25.22
C ARG A 190 5.72 9.28 23.88
N PHE A 191 5.41 8.32 23.02
CA PHE A 191 4.73 8.61 21.76
C PHE A 191 3.29 9.06 22.01
N ALA A 192 2.57 8.40 22.91
CA ALA A 192 1.21 8.79 23.27
C ALA A 192 1.13 10.21 23.84
N GLU A 193 2.10 10.59 24.71
CA GLU A 193 2.19 11.94 25.24
C GLU A 193 2.49 12.98 24.14
N PHE A 194 3.45 12.68 23.25
CA PHE A 194 3.72 13.51 22.09
C PHE A 194 2.46 13.68 21.22
N ALA A 195 1.75 12.58 20.89
CA ALA A 195 0.59 12.63 20.02
C ALA A 195 -0.58 13.44 20.59
N ARG A 196 -0.71 13.54 21.92
CA ARG A 196 -1.72 14.39 22.58
C ARG A 196 -1.46 15.89 22.41
N THR A 197 -0.20 16.28 22.21
CA THR A 197 0.20 17.69 22.12
C THR A 197 0.51 18.12 20.69
N ALA A 198 0.85 17.17 19.83
CA ALA A 198 1.19 17.45 18.43
C ALA A 198 -0.06 17.84 17.60
N PRO A 199 0.05 18.84 16.73
CA PRO A 199 -1.03 19.21 15.81
C PRO A 199 -1.13 18.17 14.70
N LEU A 200 -1.83 17.05 14.96
CA LEU A 200 -2.04 16.01 13.96
C LEU A 200 -3.13 16.45 12.97
N SER A 201 -2.77 16.55 11.69
CA SER A 201 -3.67 16.96 10.61
C SER A 201 -4.44 15.78 9.99
N LEU A 202 -3.87 14.57 10.04
CA LEU A 202 -4.37 13.36 9.39
C LEU A 202 -3.76 12.12 10.06
N VAL A 203 -4.53 11.06 10.21
CA VAL A 203 -4.00 9.71 10.49
C VAL A 203 -4.26 8.82 9.27
N ALA A 204 -3.19 8.39 8.62
CA ALA A 204 -3.27 7.41 7.52
C ALA A 204 -2.87 6.02 8.04
N VAL A 205 -3.69 5.01 7.77
CA VAL A 205 -3.42 3.61 8.10
C VAL A 205 -3.15 2.87 6.79
N ASP A 206 -1.87 2.66 6.50
CA ASP A 206 -1.45 1.91 5.32
C ASP A 206 -1.60 0.40 5.58
N GLU A 207 -1.88 -0.36 4.53
CA GLU A 207 -2.22 -1.79 4.59
C GLU A 207 -3.30 -2.08 5.65
N ALA A 208 -4.35 -1.28 5.69
CA ALA A 208 -5.41 -1.32 6.70
C ALA A 208 -6.08 -2.71 6.84
N HIS A 209 -5.95 -3.59 5.84
CA HIS A 209 -6.43 -4.98 5.93
C HIS A 209 -5.77 -5.78 7.05
N CYS A 210 -4.58 -5.33 7.52
CA CYS A 210 -3.87 -5.95 8.64
C CYS A 210 -4.65 -5.90 9.97
N VAL A 211 -5.67 -5.06 10.11
CA VAL A 211 -6.51 -4.98 11.32
C VAL A 211 -7.50 -6.14 11.41
N SER A 212 -7.87 -6.75 10.29
CA SER A 212 -8.87 -7.82 10.22
C SER A 212 -8.20 -9.20 10.27
N GLN A 213 -8.73 -10.10 11.11
CA GLN A 213 -8.32 -11.51 11.16
C GLN A 213 -8.61 -12.25 9.84
N TRP A 214 -9.52 -11.71 9.02
CA TRP A 214 -9.87 -12.21 7.70
C TRP A 214 -9.06 -11.56 6.58
N GLY A 215 -8.13 -10.65 6.93
CA GLY A 215 -7.18 -10.04 6.00
C GLY A 215 -6.07 -11.01 5.60
N GLN A 216 -5.35 -10.69 4.53
CA GLN A 216 -4.25 -11.54 4.04
C GLN A 216 -3.03 -11.58 4.98
N ASP A 217 -2.83 -10.54 5.79
CA ASP A 217 -1.69 -10.37 6.69
C ASP A 217 -2.17 -9.74 8.02
N PHE A 218 -2.89 -10.52 8.84
CA PHE A 218 -3.37 -10.04 10.13
C PHE A 218 -2.19 -9.73 11.07
N ARG A 219 -2.23 -8.53 11.68
CA ARG A 219 -1.23 -8.10 12.67
C ARG A 219 -1.90 -7.64 13.95
N PRO A 220 -1.68 -8.32 15.08
CA PRO A 220 -2.27 -7.95 16.37
C PRO A 220 -2.01 -6.50 16.78
N SER A 221 -0.84 -5.94 16.43
CA SER A 221 -0.49 -4.54 16.72
C SER A 221 -1.40 -3.52 16.02
N TYR A 222 -2.10 -3.91 14.94
CA TYR A 222 -3.08 -3.03 14.28
C TYR A 222 -4.36 -2.84 15.08
N LEU A 223 -4.69 -3.74 15.99
CA LEU A 223 -5.89 -3.63 16.84
C LEU A 223 -5.84 -2.40 17.77
N SER A 224 -4.65 -1.98 18.18
CA SER A 224 -4.46 -0.80 19.03
C SER A 224 -4.63 0.55 18.32
N ILE A 225 -4.70 0.57 16.98
CA ILE A 225 -4.78 1.81 16.20
C ILE A 225 -6.11 2.53 16.48
N GLY A 226 -7.23 1.80 16.55
CA GLY A 226 -8.53 2.38 16.84
C GLY A 226 -8.57 3.07 18.22
N ASP A 227 -8.05 2.39 19.25
CA ASP A 227 -7.96 2.95 20.61
C ASP A 227 -7.04 4.16 20.65
N PHE A 228 -5.91 4.12 19.94
CA PHE A 228 -5.02 5.27 19.81
C PHE A 228 -5.74 6.47 19.20
N ILE A 229 -6.43 6.30 18.06
CA ILE A 229 -7.19 7.39 17.41
C ILE A 229 -8.25 7.95 18.36
N ALA A 230 -8.97 7.09 19.09
CA ALA A 230 -10.00 7.49 20.06
C ALA A 230 -9.41 8.26 21.27
N SER A 231 -8.13 8.03 21.60
CA SER A 231 -7.44 8.68 22.73
C SER A 231 -6.93 10.10 22.42
N LEU A 232 -6.95 10.53 21.15
CA LEU A 232 -6.47 11.83 20.73
C LEU A 232 -7.43 12.94 21.19
N PRO A 233 -6.95 14.04 21.79
CA PRO A 233 -7.78 15.15 22.26
C PRO A 233 -8.61 15.80 21.14
N VAL A 234 -7.98 15.92 19.97
CA VAL A 234 -8.63 16.36 18.74
C VAL A 234 -8.47 15.24 17.71
N ARG A 235 -9.58 14.62 17.34
CA ARG A 235 -9.56 13.52 16.38
C ARG A 235 -9.37 14.07 14.97
N PRO A 236 -8.26 13.77 14.29
CA PRO A 236 -8.09 14.14 12.89
C PRO A 236 -8.89 13.19 11.97
N PRO A 237 -9.12 13.55 10.69
CA PRO A 237 -9.64 12.62 9.70
C PRO A 237 -8.72 11.40 9.57
N VAL A 238 -9.33 10.24 9.29
CA VAL A 238 -8.61 8.96 9.17
C VAL A 238 -8.70 8.43 7.75
N ALA A 239 -7.55 8.12 7.16
CA ALA A 239 -7.45 7.48 5.85
C ALA A 239 -7.02 6.02 6.03
N ALA A 240 -7.94 5.08 5.88
CA ALA A 240 -7.61 3.65 5.81
C ALA A 240 -7.38 3.23 4.36
N LEU A 241 -6.15 2.78 4.04
CA LEU A 241 -5.77 2.43 2.68
C LEU A 241 -5.31 0.97 2.60
N THR A 242 -5.76 0.27 1.57
CA THR A 242 -5.33 -1.10 1.33
C THR A 242 -5.39 -1.45 -0.15
N ALA A 243 -4.60 -2.46 -0.56
CA ALA A 243 -4.67 -2.97 -1.92
C ALA A 243 -5.86 -3.92 -2.12
N THR A 244 -6.23 -4.68 -1.09
CA THR A 244 -7.23 -5.74 -1.19
C THR A 244 -8.09 -5.76 0.06
N ALA A 245 -9.40 -5.77 -0.11
CA ALA A 245 -10.35 -5.98 0.99
C ALA A 245 -11.66 -6.54 0.47
N THR A 246 -12.06 -7.70 0.99
CA THR A 246 -13.41 -8.22 0.81
C THR A 246 -14.42 -7.38 1.57
N ASP A 247 -15.72 -7.57 1.36
CA ASP A 247 -16.76 -6.84 2.09
C ASP A 247 -16.68 -7.06 3.60
N LEU A 248 -16.29 -8.26 4.02
CA LEU A 248 -16.09 -8.57 5.43
C LEU A 248 -14.91 -7.77 6.00
N VAL A 249 -13.77 -7.77 5.30
CA VAL A 249 -12.58 -7.02 5.70
C VAL A 249 -12.86 -5.52 5.72
N ARG A 250 -13.62 -4.98 4.76
CA ARG A 250 -14.00 -3.56 4.74
C ARG A 250 -14.83 -3.18 5.96
N ARG A 251 -15.81 -4.01 6.35
CA ARG A 251 -16.60 -3.78 7.58
C ARG A 251 -15.74 -3.84 8.83
N ASP A 252 -14.80 -4.78 8.90
CA ASP A 252 -13.86 -4.86 10.01
C ASP A 252 -12.97 -3.62 10.11
N ILE A 253 -12.41 -3.15 8.99
CA ILE A 253 -11.60 -1.92 8.95
C ILE A 253 -12.39 -0.74 9.52
N VAL A 254 -13.62 -0.50 9.02
CA VAL A 254 -14.46 0.60 9.49
C VAL A 254 -14.72 0.49 10.99
N ARG A 255 -15.09 -0.70 11.47
CA ARG A 255 -15.43 -0.94 12.87
C ARG A 255 -14.20 -0.83 13.79
N LEU A 256 -13.10 -1.52 13.44
CA LEU A 256 -11.93 -1.67 14.32
C LEU A 256 -11.06 -0.42 14.36
N LEU A 257 -11.02 0.37 13.27
CA LEU A 257 -10.34 1.66 13.26
C LEU A 257 -11.26 2.81 13.75
N GLY A 258 -12.53 2.54 14.02
CA GLY A 258 -13.49 3.56 14.47
C GLY A 258 -13.72 4.67 13.44
N LEU A 259 -13.79 4.31 12.13
CA LEU A 259 -14.03 5.28 11.08
C LEU A 259 -15.46 5.86 11.18
N GLN A 260 -15.58 7.19 11.05
CA GLN A 260 -16.83 7.94 11.20
C GLN A 260 -17.27 8.46 9.84
N ASP A 261 -18.50 8.15 9.41
CA ASP A 261 -19.08 8.56 8.11
C ASP A 261 -18.07 8.46 6.94
N ALA A 262 -17.35 7.35 6.88
CA ALA A 262 -16.22 7.18 5.98
C ALA A 262 -16.67 7.18 4.52
N ALA A 263 -16.03 8.00 3.70
CA ALA A 263 -16.14 7.90 2.25
C ALA A 263 -15.44 6.61 1.78
N CYS A 264 -16.18 5.68 1.19
CA CYS A 264 -15.64 4.44 0.68
C CYS A 264 -15.33 4.57 -0.82
N THR A 265 -14.05 4.43 -1.18
CA THR A 265 -13.58 4.41 -2.56
C THR A 265 -13.00 3.05 -2.89
N VAL A 266 -13.63 2.33 -3.81
CA VAL A 266 -13.11 1.05 -4.31
C VAL A 266 -12.85 1.22 -5.80
N THR A 267 -11.58 1.15 -6.20
CA THR A 267 -11.21 1.17 -7.62
C THR A 267 -11.08 -0.26 -8.14
N GLY A 268 -11.38 -0.44 -9.43
CA GLY A 268 -11.29 -1.75 -10.07
C GLY A 268 -9.89 -2.35 -10.01
N PHE A 269 -9.81 -3.67 -9.94
CA PHE A 269 -8.56 -4.42 -9.95
C PHE A 269 -8.08 -4.72 -11.38
N ASP A 270 -8.88 -4.36 -12.38
CA ASP A 270 -8.51 -4.58 -13.77
C ASP A 270 -7.32 -3.70 -14.16
N ARG A 271 -6.33 -4.35 -14.73
CA ARG A 271 -5.09 -3.72 -15.20
C ARG A 271 -4.90 -4.08 -16.66
N PRO A 272 -5.44 -3.31 -17.59
CA PRO A 272 -5.45 -3.63 -19.02
C PRO A 272 -4.05 -3.78 -19.63
N ASN A 273 -3.04 -3.26 -18.95
CA ASN A 273 -1.63 -3.44 -19.33
C ASN A 273 -0.99 -4.74 -18.81
N LEU A 274 -1.71 -5.55 -18.02
CA LEU A 274 -1.23 -6.85 -17.52
C LEU A 274 -1.98 -7.98 -18.19
N TYR A 275 -1.23 -8.90 -18.76
CA TYR A 275 -1.76 -10.14 -19.32
C TYR A 275 -1.48 -11.31 -18.39
N PHE A 276 -2.52 -12.05 -18.03
CA PHE A 276 -2.42 -13.26 -17.22
C PHE A 276 -2.80 -14.47 -18.08
N ALA A 277 -1.96 -15.51 -18.05
CA ALA A 277 -2.23 -16.77 -18.69
C ALA A 277 -1.89 -17.95 -17.78
N VAL A 278 -2.72 -19.00 -17.83
CA VAL A 278 -2.45 -20.28 -17.17
C VAL A 278 -2.21 -21.31 -18.25
N GLN A 279 -1.08 -21.98 -18.20
CA GLN A 279 -0.71 -23.04 -19.11
C GLN A 279 -0.50 -24.36 -18.34
N HIS A 280 -0.85 -25.48 -18.95
CA HIS A 280 -0.63 -26.80 -18.40
C HIS A 280 0.35 -27.61 -19.29
N PRO A 281 1.63 -27.21 -19.35
CA PRO A 281 2.59 -27.89 -20.21
C PRO A 281 2.97 -29.26 -19.65
N THR A 282 3.29 -30.20 -20.53
CA THR A 282 3.85 -31.51 -20.17
C THR A 282 5.20 -31.36 -19.45
N SER A 283 6.01 -30.41 -19.89
CA SER A 283 7.27 -30.03 -19.24
C SER A 283 7.28 -28.55 -18.89
N LYS A 284 7.21 -28.24 -17.59
CA LYS A 284 7.27 -26.86 -17.11
C LYS A 284 8.59 -26.17 -17.46
N LEU A 285 9.71 -26.91 -17.42
CA LEU A 285 11.03 -26.39 -17.76
C LEU A 285 11.11 -25.99 -19.23
N ALA A 286 10.61 -26.84 -20.13
CA ALA A 286 10.58 -26.53 -21.56
C ALA A 286 9.72 -25.31 -21.87
N ALA A 287 8.54 -25.17 -21.23
CA ALA A 287 7.67 -24.01 -21.39
C ALA A 287 8.32 -22.71 -20.89
N VAL A 288 8.96 -22.73 -19.73
CA VAL A 288 9.72 -21.57 -19.23
C VAL A 288 10.85 -21.21 -20.19
N TRP A 289 11.60 -22.19 -20.69
CA TRP A 289 12.68 -21.97 -21.63
C TRP A 289 12.20 -21.37 -22.96
N GLN A 290 11.06 -21.83 -23.46
CA GLN A 290 10.42 -21.25 -24.63
C GLN A 290 10.02 -19.79 -24.40
N LEU A 291 9.37 -19.48 -23.28
CA LEU A 291 8.99 -18.11 -22.91
C LEU A 291 10.19 -17.16 -22.80
N VAL A 292 11.29 -17.65 -22.26
CA VAL A 292 12.56 -16.90 -22.18
C VAL A 292 13.10 -16.58 -23.56
N ARG A 293 13.09 -17.54 -24.47
CA ARG A 293 13.55 -17.35 -25.85
C ARG A 293 12.68 -16.38 -26.63
N GLU A 294 11.35 -16.51 -26.52
CA GLU A 294 10.38 -15.64 -27.19
C GLU A 294 10.47 -14.17 -26.71
N ARG A 295 11.02 -13.96 -25.52
CA ARG A 295 11.09 -12.65 -24.88
C ARG A 295 12.50 -12.28 -24.47
N SER A 296 13.48 -12.64 -25.27
CA SER A 296 14.91 -12.43 -25.00
C SER A 296 15.30 -10.96 -24.76
N GLU A 297 14.52 -10.03 -25.32
CA GLU A 297 14.72 -8.58 -25.20
C GLU A 297 13.96 -7.96 -24.01
N LYS A 298 13.31 -8.78 -23.18
CA LYS A 298 12.52 -8.30 -22.04
C LYS A 298 13.05 -8.82 -20.73
N SER A 299 12.97 -8.01 -19.69
CA SER A 299 13.23 -8.45 -18.31
C SER A 299 12.14 -9.38 -17.81
N GLY A 300 12.50 -10.38 -17.03
CA GLY A 300 11.55 -11.35 -16.47
C GLY A 300 12.00 -11.91 -15.14
N ILE A 301 11.03 -12.39 -14.36
CA ILE A 301 11.26 -13.06 -13.08
C ILE A 301 10.60 -14.44 -13.12
N VAL A 302 11.36 -15.48 -12.81
CA VAL A 302 10.84 -16.84 -12.73
C VAL A 302 10.84 -17.29 -11.27
N TYR A 303 9.65 -17.65 -10.76
CA TYR A 303 9.50 -18.23 -9.43
C TYR A 303 9.24 -19.72 -9.52
N LYS A 304 10.03 -20.51 -8.80
CA LYS A 304 9.82 -21.94 -8.65
C LYS A 304 9.63 -22.27 -7.17
N LYS A 305 8.46 -22.84 -6.81
CA LYS A 305 8.23 -23.39 -5.48
C LYS A 305 8.85 -24.76 -5.40
N GLN A 306 9.89 -24.93 -4.58
CA GLN A 306 10.42 -26.26 -4.24
C GLN A 306 9.77 -26.77 -2.95
N LYS A 307 9.71 -28.11 -2.79
CA LYS A 307 9.15 -28.76 -1.59
C LYS A 307 9.98 -28.51 -0.32
N THR A 308 11.19 -28.04 -0.44
CA THR A 308 12.07 -27.61 0.65
C THR A 308 12.30 -26.11 0.51
N PHE A 309 11.85 -25.34 1.42
CA PHE A 309 11.91 -23.89 1.72
C PHE A 309 12.85 -22.96 0.89
N ALA A 310 13.21 -23.27 -0.32
CA ALA A 310 14.02 -22.41 -1.18
C ALA A 310 13.20 -21.83 -2.33
N TRP A 311 13.11 -20.51 -2.37
CA TRP A 311 12.60 -19.74 -3.50
C TRP A 311 13.77 -19.36 -4.39
N TYR A 312 13.76 -19.76 -5.64
CA TYR A 312 14.71 -19.25 -6.62
C TYR A 312 14.04 -18.17 -7.45
N CYS A 313 14.64 -16.98 -7.45
CA CYS A 313 14.28 -15.88 -8.32
C CYS A 313 15.43 -15.73 -9.34
N VAL A 314 15.11 -15.81 -10.61
CA VAL A 314 16.06 -15.49 -11.69
C VAL A 314 15.58 -14.19 -12.31
N ILE A 315 16.35 -13.13 -12.14
CA ILE A 315 16.13 -11.86 -12.82
C ILE A 315 16.91 -11.93 -14.13
N MET A 316 16.20 -11.82 -15.24
CA MET A 316 16.82 -11.68 -16.56
C MET A 316 16.73 -10.21 -16.94
N SER A 317 17.86 -9.54 -17.11
CA SER A 317 17.94 -8.22 -17.72
C SER A 317 18.66 -8.34 -19.05
N SER A 318 18.12 -7.71 -20.06
CA SER A 318 18.80 -7.50 -21.35
C SER A 318 19.94 -6.51 -21.22
#